data_fc80993dbdfe395f640d97325d8d995f
#
_entry.id   fc80993dbdfe395f640d97325d8d995f
#
_cell.length_a   1.000
_cell.length_b   1.000
_cell.length_c   1.000
_cell.angle_alpha   90.00
_cell.angle_beta   90.00
_cell.angle_gamma   90.00
#
_symmetry.space_group_name_H-M   'P 1'
#
loop_
_entity.id
_entity.type
_entity.pdbx_description
1 polymer ?
#
loop_
_entity_poly.entity_id
_entity_poly.type
_entity_poly.pdbx_seq_one_letter_code
_entity_poly.pdbx_strand_id
1 'polypeptide(L)'
;MLRAIFYKEWLKTRWYYLVAVLLSLSFVGYVLLNFFRAAGLKGIAHLWEVMLLRDAVFVDLLQFVPLVVGLLFAVVQFVPEMQRKCLKLTLHLPCPELRMIGAMLLYGGLLLGGLFAVSLGVLFVAFRAVLAPELVRHILLTAAPWYAAGIAAYLLAAWICLEPTWRRRLLYGAVAACVLRLFFLAPAPEAYDGFLPWLTLCTLCTASWSWWSVVRFKEGRQD
;
A
#
# COMPACT_ATOMS: atom_id res chain seq x y z
N MET A 1 11.59 -13.45 20.10
CA MET A 1 10.19 -13.03 20.16
C MET A 1 9.70 -12.43 18.84
N LEU A 2 10.34 -11.41 18.26
CA LEU A 2 9.96 -10.85 16.94
C LEU A 2 9.85 -11.93 15.86
N ARG A 3 10.81 -12.88 15.80
CA ARG A 3 10.79 -14.00 14.86
C ARG A 3 9.52 -14.87 15.00
N ALA A 4 9.05 -15.09 16.22
CA ALA A 4 7.83 -15.89 16.46
C ALA A 4 6.58 -15.17 15.96
N ILE A 5 6.48 -13.84 16.16
CA ILE A 5 5.40 -13.01 15.64
C ILE A 5 5.40 -13.04 14.10
N PHE A 6 6.56 -12.82 13.47
CA PHE A 6 6.71 -12.85 12.02
C PHE A 6 6.37 -14.21 11.43
N TYR A 7 6.77 -15.30 12.07
CA TYR A 7 6.44 -16.66 11.63
C TYR A 7 4.94 -16.95 11.72
N LYS A 8 4.29 -16.53 12.83
CA LYS A 8 2.83 -16.61 13.00
C LYS A 8 2.10 -15.86 11.87
N GLU A 9 2.50 -14.60 11.64
CA GLU A 9 1.89 -13.77 10.60
C GLU A 9 2.11 -14.35 9.20
N TRP A 10 3.32 -14.89 8.92
CA TRP A 10 3.63 -15.54 7.64
C TRP A 10 2.73 -16.75 7.38
N LEU A 11 2.56 -17.65 8.34
CA LEU A 11 1.69 -18.82 8.18
C LEU A 11 0.25 -18.43 7.86
N LYS A 12 -0.23 -17.32 8.44
CA LYS A 12 -1.57 -16.81 8.23
C LYS A 12 -1.75 -16.14 6.87
N THR A 13 -0.76 -15.38 6.42
CA THR A 13 -0.89 -14.47 5.26
C THR A 13 -0.25 -14.99 3.97
N ARG A 14 0.57 -16.05 4.02
CA ARG A 14 1.37 -16.53 2.88
C ARG A 14 0.59 -16.72 1.58
N TRP A 15 -0.57 -17.33 1.63
CA TRP A 15 -1.39 -17.59 0.45
C TRP A 15 -2.00 -16.31 -0.13
N TYR A 16 -2.49 -15.43 0.75
CA TYR A 16 -3.03 -14.13 0.36
C TYR A 16 -1.94 -13.21 -0.20
N TYR A 17 -0.73 -13.27 0.37
CA TYR A 17 0.42 -12.54 -0.14
C TYR A 17 0.80 -13.02 -1.55
N LEU A 18 0.75 -14.33 -1.80
CA LEU A 18 1.00 -14.91 -3.12
C LEU A 18 -0.02 -14.40 -4.14
N VAL A 19 -1.30 -14.38 -3.77
CA VAL A 19 -2.36 -13.78 -4.62
C VAL A 19 -2.12 -12.29 -4.86
N ALA A 20 -1.73 -11.54 -3.83
CA ALA A 20 -1.40 -10.11 -3.97
C ALA A 20 -0.23 -9.87 -4.92
N VAL A 21 0.82 -10.71 -4.85
CA VAL A 21 1.98 -10.68 -5.77
C VAL A 21 1.53 -10.96 -7.20
N LEU A 22 0.77 -12.04 -7.43
CA LEU A 22 0.28 -12.40 -8.76
C LEU A 22 -0.60 -11.28 -9.34
N LEU A 23 -1.51 -10.74 -8.54
CA LEU A 23 -2.38 -9.64 -8.96
C LEU A 23 -1.57 -8.41 -9.33
N SER A 24 -0.68 -7.96 -8.44
CA SER A 24 0.14 -6.76 -8.68
C SER A 24 1.02 -6.91 -9.92
N LEU A 25 1.73 -8.05 -10.06
CA LEU A 25 2.59 -8.30 -11.21
C LEU A 25 1.80 -8.49 -12.52
N SER A 26 0.59 -9.06 -12.46
CA SER A 26 -0.28 -9.16 -13.65
C SER A 26 -0.69 -7.78 -14.17
N PHE A 27 -1.04 -6.85 -13.29
CA PHE A 27 -1.35 -5.48 -13.70
C PHE A 27 -0.12 -4.74 -14.24
N VAL A 28 1.03 -4.89 -13.61
CA VAL A 28 2.30 -4.35 -14.13
C VAL A 28 2.61 -4.93 -15.51
N GLY A 29 2.50 -6.26 -15.67
CA GLY A 29 2.69 -6.94 -16.96
C GLY A 29 1.71 -6.45 -18.02
N TYR A 30 0.45 -6.26 -17.68
CA TYR A 30 -0.57 -5.73 -18.60
C TYR A 30 -0.24 -4.30 -19.07
N VAL A 31 0.19 -3.43 -18.17
CA VAL A 31 0.64 -2.07 -18.50
C VAL A 31 1.83 -2.11 -19.47
N LEU A 32 2.82 -2.98 -19.19
CA LEU A 32 3.98 -3.14 -20.07
C LEU A 32 3.59 -3.71 -21.44
N LEU A 33 2.72 -4.71 -21.48
CA LEU A 33 2.21 -5.26 -22.75
C LEU A 33 1.51 -4.19 -23.59
N ASN A 34 0.67 -3.37 -23.00
CA ASN A 34 -0.01 -2.27 -23.68
C ASN A 34 1.01 -1.23 -24.20
N PHE A 35 2.01 -0.88 -23.41
CA PHE A 35 3.06 0.03 -23.81
C PHE A 35 3.86 -0.52 -24.99
N PHE A 36 4.36 -1.75 -24.91
CA PHE A 36 5.15 -2.37 -26.00
C PHE A 36 4.31 -2.59 -27.27
N ARG A 37 3.02 -2.93 -27.12
CA ARG A 37 2.12 -3.02 -28.26
C ARG A 37 1.94 -1.66 -28.94
N ALA A 38 1.74 -0.60 -28.18
CA ALA A 38 1.64 0.75 -28.72
C ALA A 38 2.96 1.18 -29.40
N ALA A 39 4.11 0.85 -28.81
CA ALA A 39 5.43 1.09 -29.40
C ALA A 39 5.64 0.36 -30.73
N GLY A 40 5.19 -0.90 -30.82
CA GLY A 40 5.27 -1.68 -32.05
C GLY A 40 4.36 -1.19 -33.17
N LEU A 41 3.17 -0.66 -32.84
CA LEU A 41 2.21 -0.20 -33.84
C LEU A 41 2.46 1.23 -34.33
N LYS A 42 2.83 2.15 -33.43
CA LYS A 42 2.96 3.59 -33.74
C LYS A 42 4.40 4.08 -33.81
N GLY A 43 5.34 3.24 -33.44
CA GLY A 43 6.76 3.58 -33.35
C GLY A 43 7.13 4.31 -32.06
N ILE A 44 8.37 4.16 -31.63
CA ILE A 44 8.90 4.73 -30.38
C ILE A 44 8.91 6.26 -30.44
N ALA A 45 9.25 6.85 -31.59
CA ALA A 45 9.30 8.30 -31.78
C ALA A 45 7.94 8.97 -31.52
N HIS A 46 6.85 8.37 -31.97
CA HIS A 46 5.50 8.89 -31.73
C HIS A 46 5.09 8.79 -30.25
N LEU A 47 5.52 7.74 -29.54
CA LEU A 47 5.28 7.64 -28.09
C LEU A 47 6.02 8.74 -27.32
N TRP A 48 7.26 9.04 -27.69
CA TRP A 48 8.03 10.15 -27.11
C TRP A 48 7.32 11.49 -27.34
N GLU A 49 6.83 11.74 -28.54
CA GLU A 49 6.08 12.95 -28.87
C GLU A 49 4.81 13.07 -28.02
N VAL A 50 4.04 12.01 -27.86
CA VAL A 50 2.81 12.00 -27.05
C VAL A 50 3.14 12.21 -25.57
N MET A 51 4.19 11.60 -25.05
CA MET A 51 4.61 11.80 -23.66
C MET A 51 5.08 13.23 -23.38
N LEU A 52 5.83 13.84 -24.33
CA LEU A 52 6.36 15.19 -24.18
C LEU A 52 5.31 16.29 -24.42
N LEU A 53 4.38 16.09 -25.37
CA LEU A 53 3.39 17.11 -25.74
C LEU A 53 2.09 17.02 -24.94
N ARG A 54 1.71 15.81 -24.49
CA ARG A 54 0.41 15.57 -23.83
C ARG A 54 0.56 15.11 -22.38
N ASP A 55 1.77 15.06 -21.84
CA ASP A 55 2.05 14.52 -20.49
C ASP A 55 1.38 13.16 -20.23
N ALA A 56 1.20 12.35 -21.28
CA ALA A 56 0.48 11.08 -21.19
C ALA A 56 1.35 10.05 -20.47
N VAL A 57 0.87 9.59 -19.34
CA VAL A 57 1.53 8.54 -18.56
C VAL A 57 0.75 7.24 -18.76
N PHE A 58 1.40 6.22 -19.34
CA PHE A 58 0.77 4.94 -19.70
C PHE A 58 0.49 4.01 -18.53
N VAL A 59 0.64 4.49 -17.28
CA VAL A 59 0.51 3.70 -16.04
C VAL A 59 -0.78 3.95 -15.27
N ASP A 60 -1.75 4.68 -15.82
CA ASP A 60 -2.99 5.06 -15.14
C ASP A 60 -3.75 3.88 -14.53
N LEU A 61 -3.65 2.71 -15.18
CA LEU A 61 -4.29 1.48 -14.70
C LEU A 61 -3.74 1.02 -13.33
N LEU A 62 -2.51 1.41 -12.99
CA LEU A 62 -1.88 1.09 -11.71
C LEU A 62 -2.35 2.01 -10.57
N GLN A 63 -3.10 3.07 -10.87
CA GLN A 63 -3.47 4.09 -9.90
C GLN A 63 -4.14 3.52 -8.63
N PHE A 64 -5.06 2.58 -8.79
CA PHE A 64 -5.83 2.02 -7.68
C PHE A 64 -5.33 0.64 -7.20
N VAL A 65 -4.46 -0.04 -7.97
CA VAL A 65 -4.01 -1.39 -7.66
C VAL A 65 -3.27 -1.47 -6.32
N PRO A 66 -2.27 -0.62 -6.04
CA PRO A 66 -1.56 -0.65 -4.75
C PRO A 66 -2.48 -0.38 -3.57
N LEU A 67 -3.45 0.54 -3.73
CA LEU A 67 -4.43 0.87 -2.69
C LEU A 67 -5.29 -0.35 -2.33
N VAL A 68 -5.84 -1.02 -3.34
CA VAL A 68 -6.69 -2.22 -3.13
C VAL A 68 -5.87 -3.34 -2.50
N VAL A 69 -4.65 -3.57 -2.97
CA VAL A 69 -3.74 -4.59 -2.41
C VAL A 69 -3.42 -4.29 -0.95
N GLY A 70 -3.10 -3.04 -0.61
CA GLY A 70 -2.80 -2.63 0.78
C GLY A 70 -4.01 -2.83 1.70
N LEU A 71 -5.20 -2.41 1.26
CA LEU A 71 -6.43 -2.55 2.01
C LEU A 71 -6.78 -4.03 2.26
N LEU A 72 -6.78 -4.84 1.22
CA LEU A 72 -7.08 -6.28 1.32
C LEU A 72 -6.08 -7.00 2.22
N PHE A 73 -4.80 -6.66 2.13
CA PHE A 73 -3.77 -7.27 2.98
C PHE A 73 -3.99 -6.96 4.45
N ALA A 74 -4.36 -5.71 4.81
CA ALA A 74 -4.72 -5.34 6.18
C ALA A 74 -5.93 -6.13 6.69
N VAL A 75 -6.98 -6.26 5.88
CA VAL A 75 -8.19 -7.01 6.23
C VAL A 75 -7.85 -8.47 6.53
N VAL A 76 -7.09 -9.12 5.66
CA VAL A 76 -6.66 -10.52 5.82
C VAL A 76 -5.80 -10.71 7.07
N GLN A 77 -4.96 -9.73 7.39
CA GLN A 77 -4.06 -9.82 8.54
C GLN A 77 -4.80 -9.58 9.87
N PHE A 78 -5.63 -8.54 9.97
CA PHE A 78 -6.16 -8.07 11.25
C PHE A 78 -7.58 -8.55 11.57
N VAL A 79 -8.44 -8.81 10.58
CA VAL A 79 -9.81 -9.30 10.84
C VAL A 79 -9.81 -10.64 11.58
N PRO A 80 -9.01 -11.66 11.22
CA PRO A 80 -8.96 -12.91 11.97
C PRO A 80 -8.46 -12.73 13.42
N GLU A 81 -7.57 -11.78 13.67
CA GLU A 81 -7.07 -11.48 15.03
C GLU A 81 -8.18 -10.98 15.95
N MET A 82 -9.08 -10.16 15.41
CA MET A 82 -10.21 -9.62 16.17
C MET A 82 -11.34 -10.66 16.33
N GLN A 83 -11.73 -11.33 15.23
CA GLN A 83 -12.85 -12.30 15.26
C GLN A 83 -12.56 -13.52 16.13
N ARG A 84 -11.37 -14.09 16.05
CA ARG A 84 -10.95 -15.27 16.81
C ARG A 84 -10.47 -14.95 18.23
N LYS A 85 -10.57 -13.69 18.66
CA LYS A 85 -10.05 -13.21 19.95
C LYS A 85 -8.56 -13.53 20.17
N CYS A 86 -7.81 -13.83 19.09
CA CYS A 86 -6.38 -14.14 19.18
C CYS A 86 -5.58 -12.96 19.72
N LEU A 87 -6.07 -11.73 19.48
CA LEU A 87 -5.47 -10.52 20.02
C LEU A 87 -5.46 -10.55 21.56
N LYS A 88 -6.51 -11.05 22.22
CA LYS A 88 -6.54 -11.20 23.69
C LYS A 88 -5.42 -12.13 24.18
N LEU A 89 -5.23 -13.27 23.53
CA LEU A 89 -4.19 -14.23 23.89
C LEU A 89 -2.78 -13.62 23.72
N THR A 90 -2.57 -12.85 22.66
CA THR A 90 -1.28 -12.19 22.43
C THR A 90 -1.03 -11.05 23.42
N LEU A 91 -2.08 -10.35 23.89
CA LEU A 91 -1.98 -9.29 24.90
C LEU A 91 -1.65 -9.83 26.32
N HIS A 92 -1.90 -11.10 26.60
CA HIS A 92 -1.50 -11.74 27.87
C HIS A 92 -0.03 -12.16 27.91
N LEU A 93 0.70 -12.07 26.80
CA LEU A 93 2.15 -12.32 26.79
C LEU A 93 2.87 -11.20 27.58
N PRO A 94 3.97 -11.53 28.30
CA PRO A 94 4.73 -10.55 29.09
C PRO A 94 5.56 -9.62 28.19
N CYS A 95 4.87 -8.90 27.29
CA CYS A 95 5.49 -7.98 26.33
C CYS A 95 4.71 -6.68 26.23
N PRO A 96 5.40 -5.55 26.06
CA PRO A 96 4.74 -4.28 25.85
C PRO A 96 3.94 -4.33 24.54
N GLU A 97 2.69 -3.94 24.64
CA GLU A 97 1.68 -3.98 23.57
C GLU A 97 2.14 -3.24 22.32
N LEU A 98 2.80 -2.10 22.52
CA LEU A 98 3.37 -1.29 21.44
C LEU A 98 4.36 -2.08 20.56
N ARG A 99 5.24 -2.89 21.19
CA ARG A 99 6.22 -3.71 20.45
C ARG A 99 5.52 -4.81 19.65
N MET A 100 4.47 -5.39 20.20
CA MET A 100 3.73 -6.46 19.55
C MET A 100 2.98 -5.96 18.33
N ILE A 101 2.19 -4.89 18.50
CA ILE A 101 1.42 -4.29 17.40
C ILE A 101 2.36 -3.70 16.36
N GLY A 102 3.42 -3.00 16.81
CA GLY A 102 4.45 -2.48 15.94
C GLY A 102 5.13 -3.58 15.10
N ALA A 103 5.39 -4.75 15.68
CA ALA A 103 5.94 -5.90 14.96
C ALA A 103 4.97 -6.45 13.90
N MET A 104 3.66 -6.50 14.20
CA MET A 104 2.64 -6.95 13.24
C MET A 104 2.50 -5.96 12.08
N LEU A 105 2.45 -4.64 12.37
CA LEU A 105 2.40 -3.60 11.36
C LEU A 105 3.69 -3.56 10.51
N LEU A 106 4.84 -3.70 11.17
CA LEU A 106 6.14 -3.74 10.49
C LEU A 106 6.21 -4.94 9.53
N TYR A 107 5.74 -6.11 9.96
CA TYR A 107 5.70 -7.29 9.11
C TYR A 107 4.92 -7.04 7.82
N GLY A 108 3.67 -6.55 7.92
CA GLY A 108 2.85 -6.27 6.74
C GLY A 108 3.40 -5.14 5.89
N GLY A 109 3.92 -4.08 6.53
CA GLY A 109 4.59 -2.97 5.84
C GLY A 109 5.82 -3.40 5.05
N LEU A 110 6.66 -4.31 5.60
CA LEU A 110 7.82 -4.87 4.90
C LEU A 110 7.42 -5.73 3.71
N LEU A 111 6.40 -6.58 3.83
CA LEU A 111 5.93 -7.40 2.71
C LEU A 111 5.34 -6.56 1.59
N LEU A 112 4.49 -5.58 1.92
CA LEU A 112 3.92 -4.67 0.93
C LEU A 112 4.98 -3.77 0.32
N GLY A 113 5.88 -3.21 1.13
CA GLY A 113 7.01 -2.41 0.65
C GLY A 113 7.91 -3.20 -0.30
N GLY A 114 8.21 -4.46 0.02
CA GLY A 114 8.95 -5.36 -0.85
C GLY A 114 8.21 -5.63 -2.17
N LEU A 115 6.91 -5.93 -2.12
CA LEU A 115 6.08 -6.12 -3.31
C LEU A 115 6.06 -4.88 -4.21
N PHE A 116 5.87 -3.71 -3.61
CA PHE A 116 5.82 -2.43 -4.33
C PHE A 116 7.17 -2.05 -4.91
N ALA A 117 8.27 -2.30 -4.18
CA ALA A 117 9.62 -2.11 -4.69
C ALA A 117 9.92 -3.01 -5.89
N VAL A 118 9.49 -4.29 -5.85
CA VAL A 118 9.61 -5.20 -7.00
C VAL A 118 8.78 -4.70 -8.18
N SER A 119 7.54 -4.27 -7.96
CA SER A 119 6.66 -3.74 -9.01
C SER A 119 7.26 -2.50 -9.69
N LEU A 120 7.74 -1.53 -8.90
CA LEU A 120 8.42 -0.34 -9.41
C LEU A 120 9.76 -0.69 -10.09
N GLY A 121 10.50 -1.67 -9.56
CA GLY A 121 11.73 -2.16 -10.16
C GLY A 121 11.52 -2.78 -11.54
N VAL A 122 10.47 -3.59 -11.71
CA VAL A 122 10.09 -4.18 -13.00
C VAL A 122 9.73 -3.08 -14.01
N LEU A 123 8.93 -2.08 -13.60
CA LEU A 123 8.60 -0.92 -14.43
C LEU A 123 9.86 -0.14 -14.82
N PHE A 124 10.73 0.13 -13.86
CA PHE A 124 11.99 0.83 -14.11
C PHE A 124 12.86 0.12 -15.15
N VAL A 125 13.10 -1.18 -14.97
CA VAL A 125 13.96 -1.97 -15.89
C VAL A 125 13.33 -2.03 -17.28
N ALA A 126 12.02 -2.27 -17.37
CA ALA A 126 11.34 -2.39 -18.65
C ALA A 126 11.31 -1.05 -19.42
N PHE A 127 11.00 0.05 -18.76
CA PHE A 127 10.97 1.37 -19.43
C PHE A 127 12.38 1.88 -19.74
N ARG A 128 13.38 1.60 -18.89
CA ARG A 128 14.76 1.98 -19.12
C ARG A 128 15.36 1.36 -20.39
N ALA A 129 14.86 0.22 -20.82
CA ALA A 129 15.31 -0.44 -22.05
C ALA A 129 14.88 0.32 -23.33
N VAL A 130 13.86 1.19 -23.25
CA VAL A 130 13.22 1.81 -24.43
C VAL A 130 13.19 3.33 -24.32
N LEU A 131 13.07 3.88 -23.11
CA LEU A 131 12.88 5.31 -22.87
C LEU A 131 14.14 5.97 -22.31
N ALA A 132 14.27 7.29 -22.54
CA ALA A 132 15.28 8.10 -21.89
C ALA A 132 15.09 8.14 -20.36
N PRO A 133 16.19 8.31 -19.58
CA PRO A 133 16.14 8.29 -18.11
C PRO A 133 15.19 9.33 -17.52
N GLU A 134 15.04 10.48 -18.16
CA GLU A 134 14.16 11.58 -17.75
C GLU A 134 12.70 11.15 -17.80
N LEU A 135 12.28 10.49 -18.88
CA LEU A 135 10.92 9.98 -19.05
C LEU A 135 10.61 8.83 -18.08
N VAL A 136 11.59 7.97 -17.83
CA VAL A 136 11.44 6.89 -16.82
C VAL A 136 11.24 7.47 -15.43
N ARG A 137 12.03 8.49 -15.07
CA ARG A 137 11.87 9.21 -13.80
C ARG A 137 10.48 9.83 -13.69
N HIS A 138 10.00 10.48 -14.75
CA HIS A 138 8.67 11.09 -14.82
C HIS A 138 7.56 10.07 -14.53
N ILE A 139 7.61 8.89 -15.17
CA ILE A 139 6.65 7.80 -14.95
C ILE A 139 6.69 7.31 -13.49
N LEU A 140 7.90 7.10 -12.95
CA LEU A 140 8.06 6.57 -11.59
C LEU A 140 7.61 7.57 -10.52
N LEU A 141 7.91 8.86 -10.67
CA LEU A 141 7.47 9.91 -9.76
C LEU A 141 5.96 10.08 -9.80
N THR A 142 5.33 9.90 -10.95
CA THR A 142 3.88 9.90 -11.08
C THR A 142 3.24 8.68 -10.40
N ALA A 143 3.87 7.51 -10.45
CA ALA A 143 3.37 6.29 -9.81
C ALA A 143 3.64 6.25 -8.30
N ALA A 144 4.70 6.88 -7.81
CA ALA A 144 5.13 6.81 -6.41
C ALA A 144 4.03 7.16 -5.39
N PRO A 145 3.21 8.23 -5.56
CA PRO A 145 2.09 8.54 -4.68
C PRO A 145 1.07 7.41 -4.58
N TRP A 146 0.81 6.67 -5.66
CA TRP A 146 -0.14 5.56 -5.67
C TRP A 146 0.35 4.38 -4.84
N TYR A 147 1.65 4.08 -4.91
CA TYR A 147 2.27 3.05 -4.07
C TYR A 147 2.34 3.48 -2.60
N ALA A 148 2.60 4.75 -2.33
CA ALA A 148 2.50 5.31 -0.99
C ALA A 148 1.06 5.24 -0.45
N ALA A 149 0.05 5.51 -1.29
CA ALA A 149 -1.36 5.31 -0.96
C ALA A 149 -1.68 3.86 -0.57
N GLY A 150 -1.04 2.87 -1.20
CA GLY A 150 -1.18 1.47 -0.84
C GLY A 150 -0.68 1.16 0.58
N ILE A 151 0.45 1.71 0.98
CA ILE A 151 0.97 1.58 2.36
C ILE A 151 0.06 2.34 3.33
N ALA A 152 -0.39 3.54 2.98
CA ALA A 152 -1.34 4.30 3.78
C ALA A 152 -2.66 3.55 3.98
N ALA A 153 -3.20 2.95 2.92
CA ALA A 153 -4.42 2.14 2.96
C ALA A 153 -4.25 0.94 3.91
N TYR A 154 -3.09 0.28 3.88
CA TYR A 154 -2.77 -0.81 4.81
C TYR A 154 -2.80 -0.33 6.28
N LEU A 155 -2.11 0.77 6.59
CA LEU A 155 -2.02 1.29 7.96
C LEU A 155 -3.38 1.77 8.48
N LEU A 156 -4.13 2.49 7.67
CA LEU A 156 -5.46 3.00 8.02
C LEU A 156 -6.49 1.87 8.14
N ALA A 157 -6.45 0.87 7.26
CA ALA A 157 -7.32 -0.29 7.37
C ALA A 157 -6.99 -1.16 8.60
N ALA A 158 -5.70 -1.29 8.96
CA ALA A 158 -5.29 -1.93 10.21
C ALA A 158 -5.88 -1.21 11.43
N TRP A 159 -5.82 0.12 11.44
CA TRP A 159 -6.43 0.95 12.50
C TRP A 159 -7.94 0.70 12.62
N ILE A 160 -8.66 0.70 11.50
CA ILE A 160 -10.11 0.44 11.48
C ILE A 160 -10.43 -1.00 11.95
N CYS A 161 -9.68 -2.00 11.50
CA CYS A 161 -9.89 -3.40 11.86
C CYS A 161 -9.64 -3.65 13.35
N LEU A 162 -8.69 -2.95 13.97
CA LEU A 162 -8.34 -3.10 15.39
C LEU A 162 -9.29 -2.35 16.33
N GLU A 163 -10.17 -1.48 15.83
CA GLU A 163 -11.13 -0.78 16.67
C GLU A 163 -12.25 -1.72 17.13
N PRO A 164 -12.55 -1.82 18.45
CA PRO A 164 -13.59 -2.69 18.96
C PRO A 164 -15.01 -2.19 18.68
N THR A 165 -15.24 -0.87 18.68
CA THR A 165 -16.57 -0.25 18.59
C THR A 165 -17.02 -0.01 17.15
N TRP A 166 -18.23 -0.48 16.78
CA TRP A 166 -18.74 -0.37 15.42
C TRP A 166 -18.96 1.08 14.96
N ARG A 167 -19.48 1.94 15.83
CA ARG A 167 -19.72 3.37 15.52
C ARG A 167 -18.41 4.08 15.15
N ARG A 168 -17.33 3.77 15.89
CA ARG A 168 -16.03 4.39 15.64
C ARG A 168 -15.35 3.80 14.40
N ARG A 169 -15.57 2.53 14.07
CA ARG A 169 -15.11 1.95 12.80
C ARG A 169 -15.63 2.74 11.59
N LEU A 170 -16.91 3.11 11.61
CA LEU A 170 -17.51 3.92 10.55
C LEU A 170 -16.87 5.31 10.48
N LEU A 171 -16.69 5.98 11.63
CA LEU A 171 -16.05 7.29 11.69
C LEU A 171 -14.59 7.21 11.21
N TYR A 172 -13.84 6.21 11.67
CA TYR A 172 -12.45 6.02 11.24
C TYR A 172 -12.36 5.64 9.74
N GLY A 173 -13.36 4.92 9.23
CA GLY A 173 -13.49 4.66 7.79
C GLY A 173 -13.67 5.95 6.98
N ALA A 174 -14.49 6.87 7.45
CA ALA A 174 -14.68 8.18 6.81
C ALA A 174 -13.38 9.00 6.84
N VAL A 175 -12.69 9.04 8.00
CA VAL A 175 -11.39 9.72 8.12
C VAL A 175 -10.35 9.10 7.19
N ALA A 176 -10.28 7.77 7.15
CA ALA A 176 -9.35 7.05 6.27
C ALA A 176 -9.63 7.35 4.79
N ALA A 177 -10.90 7.41 4.38
CA ALA A 177 -11.27 7.77 3.01
C ALA A 177 -10.84 9.20 2.66
N CYS A 178 -11.00 10.15 3.59
CA CYS A 178 -10.52 11.53 3.40
C CYS A 178 -9.00 11.59 3.26
N VAL A 179 -8.26 10.85 4.12
CA VAL A 179 -6.78 10.82 4.05
C VAL A 179 -6.31 10.17 2.74
N LEU A 180 -6.92 9.05 2.34
CA LEU A 180 -6.55 8.38 1.10
C LEU A 180 -6.84 9.23 -0.14
N ARG A 181 -7.90 10.05 -0.10
CA ARG A 181 -8.21 10.96 -1.20
C ARG A 181 -7.11 11.99 -1.46
N LEU A 182 -6.31 12.36 -0.45
CA LEU A 182 -5.19 13.30 -0.63
C LEU A 182 -4.16 12.79 -1.63
N PHE A 183 -3.97 11.46 -1.75
CA PHE A 183 -3.04 10.85 -2.71
C PHE A 183 -3.53 10.91 -4.17
N PHE A 184 -4.81 11.20 -4.38
CA PHE A 184 -5.46 11.21 -5.69
C PHE A 184 -6.07 12.59 -6.03
N LEU A 185 -5.67 13.63 -5.28
CA LEU A 185 -6.27 14.96 -5.44
C LEU A 185 -5.79 15.66 -6.72
N ALA A 186 -4.50 15.49 -7.05
CA ALA A 186 -3.89 16.11 -8.20
C ALA A 186 -3.74 15.09 -9.34
N PRO A 187 -4.44 15.29 -10.47
CA PRO A 187 -4.37 14.38 -11.62
C PRO A 187 -3.14 14.61 -12.50
N ALA A 188 -2.42 15.74 -12.30
CA ALA A 188 -1.25 16.07 -13.10
C ALA A 188 -0.07 15.14 -12.76
N PRO A 189 0.71 14.70 -13.76
CA PRO A 189 1.96 13.97 -13.54
C PRO A 189 2.93 14.77 -12.66
N GLU A 190 3.71 14.08 -11.82
CA GLU A 190 4.69 14.68 -10.88
C GLU A 190 4.15 15.72 -9.89
N ALA A 191 2.83 15.89 -9.78
CA ALA A 191 2.22 16.90 -8.90
C ALA A 191 2.63 16.78 -7.42
N TYR A 192 3.11 15.61 -7.00
CA TYR A 192 3.49 15.33 -5.61
C TYR A 192 5.01 15.33 -5.38
N ASP A 193 5.85 15.65 -6.37
CA ASP A 193 7.32 15.48 -6.27
C ASP A 193 7.90 16.14 -5.00
N GLY A 194 7.63 17.43 -4.78
CA GLY A 194 8.09 18.13 -3.58
C GLY A 194 7.34 17.79 -2.30
N PHE A 195 6.13 17.23 -2.39
CA PHE A 195 5.26 16.92 -1.24
C PHE A 195 5.32 15.45 -0.81
N LEU A 196 5.82 14.56 -1.66
CA LEU A 196 5.88 13.12 -1.42
C LEU A 196 6.57 12.73 -0.09
N PRO A 197 7.72 13.33 0.30
CA PRO A 197 8.36 13.01 1.58
C PRO A 197 7.48 13.34 2.78
N TRP A 198 6.79 14.46 2.75
CA TRP A 198 5.87 14.87 3.80
C TRP A 198 4.65 13.97 3.87
N LEU A 199 4.10 13.60 2.71
CA LEU A 199 2.97 12.71 2.61
C LEU A 199 3.31 11.31 3.17
N THR A 200 4.49 10.77 2.83
CA THR A 200 4.96 9.47 3.36
C THR A 200 5.23 9.54 4.86
N LEU A 201 5.80 10.63 5.37
CA LEU A 201 6.00 10.83 6.80
C LEU A 201 4.66 10.86 7.55
N CYS A 202 3.69 11.63 7.06
CA CYS A 202 2.35 11.70 7.65
C CYS A 202 1.67 10.32 7.66
N THR A 203 1.80 9.54 6.58
CA THR A 203 1.21 8.18 6.53
C THR A 203 1.87 7.22 7.51
N LEU A 204 3.17 7.29 7.70
CA LEU A 204 3.86 6.49 8.71
C LEU A 204 3.41 6.87 10.13
N CYS A 205 3.13 8.15 10.39
CA CYS A 205 2.57 8.59 11.66
C CYS A 205 1.19 7.98 11.96
N THR A 206 0.38 7.63 10.95
CA THR A 206 -0.92 6.97 11.16
C THR A 206 -0.79 5.57 11.76
N ALA A 207 0.38 4.94 11.70
CA ALA A 207 0.65 3.67 12.38
C ALA A 207 0.42 3.77 13.90
N SER A 208 0.68 4.94 14.51
CA SER A 208 0.46 5.18 15.94
C SER A 208 -1.03 5.10 16.33
N TRP A 209 -1.95 5.38 15.41
CA TRP A 209 -3.39 5.32 15.66
C TRP A 209 -3.87 3.89 15.92
N SER A 210 -3.24 2.91 15.29
CA SER A 210 -3.53 1.50 15.53
C SER A 210 -3.27 1.08 16.99
N TRP A 211 -2.22 1.64 17.59
CA TRP A 211 -1.92 1.40 19.01
C TRP A 211 -3.04 1.94 19.93
N TRP A 212 -3.55 3.14 19.64
CA TRP A 212 -4.65 3.73 20.43
C TRP A 212 -5.90 2.83 20.45
N SER A 213 -6.29 2.26 19.32
CA SER A 213 -7.43 1.35 19.24
C SER A 213 -7.22 0.06 20.06
N VAL A 214 -6.00 -0.46 20.10
CA VAL A 214 -5.68 -1.67 20.87
C VAL A 214 -5.66 -1.41 22.37
N VAL A 215 -5.17 -0.25 22.83
CA VAL A 215 -5.26 0.14 24.26
C VAL A 215 -6.71 0.16 24.71
N ARG A 216 -7.60 0.73 23.91
CA ARG A 216 -9.03 0.77 24.19
C ARG A 216 -9.69 -0.62 24.20
N PHE A 217 -9.26 -1.50 23.29
CA PHE A 217 -9.69 -2.89 23.29
C PHE A 217 -9.32 -3.61 24.60
N LYS A 218 -8.12 -3.34 25.14
CA LYS A 218 -7.67 -3.87 26.43
C LYS A 218 -8.49 -3.33 27.60
N GLU A 219 -8.87 -2.05 27.58
CA GLU A 219 -9.72 -1.42 28.60
C GLU A 219 -11.16 -1.97 28.63
N GLY A 220 -11.50 -2.91 27.75
CA GLY A 220 -12.80 -3.56 27.72
C GLY A 220 -13.94 -2.70 27.16
N ARG A 221 -13.63 -1.59 26.48
CA ARG A 221 -14.64 -0.75 25.83
C ARG A 221 -15.16 -1.47 24.58
N GLN A 222 -16.13 -2.34 24.79
CA GLN A 222 -16.88 -3.05 23.73
C GLN A 222 -18.32 -2.54 23.77
N ASP A 223 -18.89 -2.24 22.57
CA ASP A 223 -20.36 -2.01 22.43
C ASP A 223 -21.08 -3.35 22.41
#